data_f139890de051f8e6365382991ac4bf77
#
_entry.id   f139890de051f8e6365382991ac4bf77
#
_cell.length_a   1.000
_cell.length_b   1.000
_cell.length_c   1.000
_cell.angle_alpha   90.00
_cell.angle_beta   90.00
_cell.angle_gamma   90.00
#
_symmetry.space_group_name_H-M   'P 1'
#
loop_
_entity.id
_entity.type
_entity.pdbx_description
1 polymer ?
#
loop_
_entity_poly.entity_id
_entity_poly.type
_entity_poly.pdbx_seq_one_letter_code
_entity_poly.pdbx_strand_id
1 'polypeptide(L)'
;MTETLNSLDYMALEEAHSSGVYAKRALTIVRGEGAYLWDSEGNRYIDCVGGQGAANIGHAHPKVVEAIRAQAGVLLSCPELFYNDQRALLLQKLTALAEMPRAYLCNSGAEAVEAALKFARFATGRTHIVATMRGFHGRTMGALSATWEPKYREPFAPLVPNYTHMPYNDLAAAESAITDQTAAVIVEVVQGEGGVRPAEGDYLRGVQALCRERGALFITDEVQTGFGRTGRMFAHQHYGLSPDLMPVAKSIAGGMPFGACLISERVGKLQPAIHGTTFGGNPLGCAAALAALAVMVEEDLAGRAAALGGFLMERLGDLPQRFRAQVREVRGLGLLFGIELRGKVAPVLKALQSKGVLALPAGLNVLRLLPPLVIGQADLEQVASAIEAVFTEMGEAE
;
A
#
# COMPACT_ATOMS: atom_id res chain seq x y z
N MET A 1 -34.11 -2.98 -21.27
CA MET A 1 -33.01 -3.31 -22.21
C MET A 1 -31.97 -4.13 -21.47
N THR A 2 -32.22 -5.43 -21.39
CA THR A 2 -31.30 -6.45 -20.86
C THR A 2 -30.93 -7.37 -22.03
N GLU A 3 -30.33 -6.77 -23.08
CA GLU A 3 -29.75 -7.54 -24.14
C GLU A 3 -28.36 -8.04 -23.72
N THR A 4 -28.31 -9.36 -23.48
CA THR A 4 -27.16 -10.24 -23.73
C THR A 4 -25.76 -9.61 -23.66
N LEU A 5 -25.27 -9.30 -22.45
CA LEU A 5 -23.87 -9.03 -22.15
C LEU A 5 -22.98 -10.28 -22.26
N ASN A 6 -23.56 -11.45 -22.61
CA ASN A 6 -22.89 -12.74 -22.60
C ASN A 6 -22.07 -13.07 -23.87
N SER A 7 -21.83 -12.11 -24.78
CA SER A 7 -21.00 -12.33 -25.98
C SER A 7 -19.89 -11.29 -26.19
N LEU A 8 -19.71 -10.32 -25.28
CA LEU A 8 -18.64 -9.35 -25.42
C LEU A 8 -17.31 -9.94 -24.91
N ASP A 9 -16.32 -9.98 -25.77
CA ASP A 9 -14.94 -10.26 -25.37
C ASP A 9 -14.36 -9.02 -24.68
N TYR A 10 -14.54 -8.95 -23.35
CA TYR A 10 -14.06 -7.82 -22.54
C TYR A 10 -12.54 -7.65 -22.60
N MET A 11 -11.79 -8.75 -22.76
CA MET A 11 -10.33 -8.69 -22.85
C MET A 11 -9.91 -8.03 -24.16
N ALA A 12 -10.44 -8.48 -25.29
CA ALA A 12 -10.16 -7.88 -26.59
C ALA A 12 -10.60 -6.41 -26.64
N LEU A 13 -11.79 -6.10 -26.10
CA LEU A 13 -12.30 -4.72 -26.05
C LEU A 13 -11.40 -3.80 -25.21
N GLU A 14 -10.99 -4.24 -24.03
CA GLU A 14 -10.11 -3.45 -23.16
C GLU A 14 -8.70 -3.33 -23.75
N GLU A 15 -8.19 -4.38 -24.40
CA GLU A 15 -6.87 -4.36 -25.02
C GLU A 15 -6.83 -3.39 -26.21
N ALA A 16 -7.88 -3.34 -27.02
CA ALA A 16 -7.98 -2.42 -28.16
C ALA A 16 -8.03 -0.93 -27.78
N HIS A 17 -8.50 -0.61 -26.56
CA HIS A 17 -8.73 0.78 -26.13
C HIS A 17 -7.88 1.24 -24.94
N SER A 18 -7.09 0.34 -24.34
CA SER A 18 -6.21 0.70 -23.22
C SER A 18 -4.89 1.28 -23.69
N SER A 19 -4.18 1.98 -22.77
CA SER A 19 -2.86 2.58 -23.05
C SER A 19 -1.73 1.55 -23.27
N GLY A 20 -1.95 0.27 -22.97
CA GLY A 20 -0.94 -0.79 -23.07
C GLY A 20 0.16 -0.77 -22.00
N VAL A 21 0.12 0.14 -21.02
CA VAL A 21 1.17 0.24 -19.97
C VAL A 21 1.09 -0.84 -18.89
N TYR A 22 0.00 -1.60 -18.85
CA TYR A 22 -0.20 -2.68 -17.88
C TYR A 22 -0.08 -4.06 -18.53
N ALA A 23 0.80 -4.90 -17.98
CA ALA A 23 0.81 -6.32 -18.31
C ALA A 23 -0.38 -7.02 -17.61
N LYS A 24 -1.43 -7.34 -18.36
CA LYS A 24 -2.65 -7.96 -17.85
C LYS A 24 -2.52 -9.49 -17.81
N ARG A 25 -3.24 -10.12 -16.89
CA ARG A 25 -3.48 -11.57 -16.89
C ARG A 25 -4.72 -11.86 -17.72
N ALA A 26 -4.79 -13.03 -18.38
CA ALA A 26 -5.95 -13.46 -19.12
C ALA A 26 -7.07 -13.88 -18.14
N LEU A 27 -7.72 -12.90 -17.54
CA LEU A 27 -8.76 -13.07 -16.53
C LEU A 27 -9.62 -11.80 -16.46
N THR A 28 -10.92 -11.93 -16.69
CA THR A 28 -11.88 -10.81 -16.58
C THR A 28 -12.60 -10.88 -15.23
N ILE A 29 -12.23 -10.04 -14.28
CA ILE A 29 -12.88 -9.97 -12.97
C ILE A 29 -14.12 -9.09 -13.07
N VAL A 30 -15.27 -9.59 -12.61
CA VAL A 30 -16.57 -8.92 -12.71
C VAL A 30 -17.26 -8.71 -11.37
N ARG A 31 -16.82 -9.40 -10.31
CA ARG A 31 -17.42 -9.32 -8.97
C ARG A 31 -16.36 -9.50 -7.90
N GLY A 32 -16.55 -8.81 -6.75
CA GLY A 32 -15.79 -9.02 -5.53
C GLY A 32 -16.70 -8.97 -4.31
N GLU A 33 -16.45 -9.84 -3.31
CA GLU A 33 -17.16 -9.86 -2.02
C GLU A 33 -16.23 -10.42 -0.93
N GLY A 34 -16.04 -9.68 0.15
CA GLY A 34 -15.14 -10.07 1.22
C GLY A 34 -13.72 -10.33 0.70
N ALA A 35 -13.21 -11.55 0.88
CA ALA A 35 -11.89 -11.97 0.43
C ALA A 35 -11.92 -12.73 -0.91
N TYR A 36 -12.99 -12.62 -1.69
CA TYR A 36 -13.15 -13.36 -2.93
C TYR A 36 -13.39 -12.46 -4.13
N LEU A 37 -12.92 -12.95 -5.28
CA LEU A 37 -13.19 -12.39 -6.60
C LEU A 37 -13.83 -13.44 -7.51
N TRP A 38 -14.64 -13.00 -8.47
CA TRP A 38 -15.22 -13.87 -9.50
C TRP A 38 -14.91 -13.33 -10.89
N ASP A 39 -14.58 -14.25 -11.79
CA ASP A 39 -14.39 -13.90 -13.19
C ASP A 39 -15.71 -13.93 -13.97
N SER A 40 -15.65 -13.59 -15.26
CA SER A 40 -16.80 -13.59 -16.18
C SER A 40 -17.37 -14.96 -16.48
N GLU A 41 -16.65 -16.05 -16.18
CA GLU A 41 -17.08 -17.41 -16.32
C GLU A 41 -17.74 -17.97 -15.05
N GLY A 42 -17.73 -17.18 -13.96
CA GLY A 42 -18.29 -17.54 -12.67
C GLY A 42 -17.32 -18.30 -11.75
N ASN A 43 -16.07 -18.45 -12.14
CA ASN A 43 -15.06 -19.05 -11.26
C ASN A 43 -14.75 -18.12 -10.09
N ARG A 44 -14.68 -18.70 -8.89
CA ARG A 44 -14.34 -17.99 -7.65
C ARG A 44 -12.88 -18.17 -7.30
N TYR A 45 -12.24 -17.09 -6.88
CA TYR A 45 -10.85 -17.05 -6.44
C TYR A 45 -10.73 -16.49 -5.04
N ILE A 46 -9.82 -17.07 -4.22
CA ILE A 46 -9.36 -16.44 -2.99
C ILE A 46 -8.42 -15.30 -3.40
N ASP A 47 -8.75 -14.08 -2.97
CA ASP A 47 -8.00 -12.89 -3.34
C ASP A 47 -6.85 -12.61 -2.36
N CYS A 48 -5.62 -12.90 -2.79
CA CYS A 48 -4.41 -12.44 -2.12
C CYS A 48 -3.72 -11.28 -2.88
N VAL A 49 -4.47 -10.60 -3.78
CA VAL A 49 -4.08 -9.33 -4.43
C VAL A 49 -4.58 -8.14 -3.62
N GLY A 50 -5.82 -8.26 -3.08
CA GLY A 50 -6.46 -7.25 -2.24
C GLY A 50 -6.51 -5.86 -2.88
N GLY A 51 -6.74 -5.77 -4.21
CA GLY A 51 -6.65 -4.50 -4.94
C GLY A 51 -5.28 -3.83 -4.81
N GLN A 52 -4.20 -4.59 -4.81
CA GLN A 52 -2.84 -4.15 -4.49
C GLN A 52 -2.71 -3.57 -3.06
N GLY A 53 -3.46 -4.14 -2.12
CA GLY A 53 -3.51 -3.71 -0.73
C GLY A 53 -4.51 -2.57 -0.45
N ALA A 54 -5.45 -2.31 -1.36
CA ALA A 54 -6.50 -1.30 -1.15
C ALA A 54 -7.79 -1.87 -0.54
N ALA A 55 -7.97 -3.20 -0.54
CA ALA A 55 -9.19 -3.85 -0.08
C ALA A 55 -9.03 -4.47 1.34
N ASN A 56 -8.43 -3.75 2.30
CA ASN A 56 -8.22 -4.30 3.66
C ASN A 56 -9.52 -4.75 4.32
N ILE A 57 -10.61 -4.03 4.13
CA ILE A 57 -11.94 -4.36 4.68
C ILE A 57 -12.74 -5.34 3.80
N GLY A 58 -12.10 -5.93 2.78
CA GLY A 58 -12.77 -6.77 1.79
C GLY A 58 -13.45 -5.99 0.67
N HIS A 59 -13.85 -6.73 -0.37
CA HIS A 59 -14.57 -6.17 -1.50
C HIS A 59 -16.05 -5.92 -1.15
N ALA A 60 -16.60 -4.83 -1.67
CA ALA A 60 -18.02 -4.46 -1.56
C ALA A 60 -18.56 -4.49 -0.11
N HIS A 61 -17.78 -4.01 0.87
CA HIS A 61 -18.19 -4.03 2.27
C HIS A 61 -19.49 -3.25 2.48
N PRO A 62 -20.55 -3.87 3.08
CA PRO A 62 -21.89 -3.29 3.14
C PRO A 62 -21.96 -1.87 3.72
N LYS A 63 -21.24 -1.60 4.83
CA LYS A 63 -21.22 -0.27 5.45
C LYS A 63 -20.64 0.81 4.52
N VAL A 64 -19.60 0.48 3.74
CA VAL A 64 -18.99 1.42 2.78
C VAL A 64 -19.89 1.62 1.56
N VAL A 65 -20.48 0.54 1.03
CA VAL A 65 -21.43 0.61 -0.08
C VAL A 65 -22.63 1.49 0.29
N GLU A 66 -23.18 1.34 1.50
CA GLU A 66 -24.30 2.15 1.98
C GLU A 66 -23.90 3.62 2.17
N ALA A 67 -22.75 3.89 2.77
CA ALA A 67 -22.24 5.26 2.92
C ALA A 67 -22.06 5.96 1.57
N ILE A 68 -21.52 5.26 0.57
CA ILE A 68 -21.37 5.77 -0.80
C ILE A 68 -22.75 6.06 -1.42
N ARG A 69 -23.70 5.13 -1.31
CA ARG A 69 -25.07 5.30 -1.86
C ARG A 69 -25.78 6.49 -1.24
N ALA A 70 -25.74 6.62 0.08
CA ALA A 70 -26.35 7.72 0.80
C ALA A 70 -25.72 9.06 0.39
N GLN A 71 -24.39 9.16 0.42
CA GLN A 71 -23.70 10.42 0.12
C GLN A 71 -23.78 10.81 -1.36
N ALA A 72 -23.87 9.85 -2.26
CA ALA A 72 -24.00 10.11 -3.71
C ALA A 72 -25.28 10.87 -4.07
N GLY A 73 -26.36 10.72 -3.27
CA GLY A 73 -27.60 11.47 -3.42
C GLY A 73 -27.59 12.86 -2.81
N VAL A 74 -26.52 13.24 -2.07
CA VAL A 74 -26.46 14.52 -1.33
C VAL A 74 -25.47 15.49 -2.00
N LEU A 75 -24.18 15.12 -2.03
CA LEU A 75 -23.13 15.98 -2.58
C LEU A 75 -21.90 15.15 -2.90
N LEU A 76 -21.47 15.12 -4.17
CA LEU A 76 -20.30 14.38 -4.63
C LEU A 76 -19.00 15.15 -4.43
N SER A 77 -18.99 16.43 -4.78
CA SER A 77 -17.79 17.27 -4.80
C SER A 77 -18.05 18.61 -4.09
N CYS A 78 -17.10 18.98 -3.23
CA CYS A 78 -17.08 20.28 -2.56
C CYS A 78 -15.61 20.71 -2.42
N PRO A 79 -15.20 21.81 -3.07
CA PRO A 79 -13.79 22.25 -3.00
C PRO A 79 -13.44 22.71 -1.58
N GLU A 80 -12.14 22.66 -1.27
CA GLU A 80 -11.58 23.12 0.03
C GLU A 80 -11.81 24.64 0.31
N LEU A 81 -12.37 25.35 -0.66
CA LEU A 81 -12.82 26.73 -0.48
C LEU A 81 -13.97 26.84 0.55
N PHE A 82 -14.74 25.77 0.72
CA PHE A 82 -15.86 25.70 1.66
C PHE A 82 -15.63 24.63 2.72
N TYR A 83 -16.13 24.86 3.94
CA TYR A 83 -16.20 23.80 4.94
C TYR A 83 -17.23 22.75 4.53
N ASN A 84 -16.96 21.48 4.87
CA ASN A 84 -17.87 20.37 4.61
C ASN A 84 -17.92 19.42 5.82
N ASP A 85 -19.10 18.93 6.14
CA ASP A 85 -19.38 18.08 7.29
C ASP A 85 -18.62 16.74 7.23
N GLN A 86 -18.69 16.02 6.11
CA GLN A 86 -18.02 14.73 5.95
C GLN A 86 -16.50 14.87 6.05
N ARG A 87 -15.95 15.92 5.47
CA ARG A 87 -14.53 16.25 5.57
C ARG A 87 -14.11 16.57 7.00
N ALA A 88 -14.87 17.36 7.71
CA ALA A 88 -14.57 17.72 9.10
C ALA A 88 -14.55 16.49 10.02
N LEU A 89 -15.54 15.61 9.88
CA LEU A 89 -15.62 14.36 10.63
C LEU A 89 -14.48 13.40 10.29
N LEU A 90 -14.14 13.29 9.00
CA LEU A 90 -13.00 12.45 8.58
C LEU A 90 -11.68 12.98 9.13
N LEU A 91 -11.41 14.28 9.02
CA LEU A 91 -10.20 14.89 9.56
C LEU A 91 -10.06 14.62 11.06
N GLN A 92 -11.15 14.83 11.83
CA GLN A 92 -11.16 14.54 13.26
C GLN A 92 -10.82 13.07 13.55
N LYS A 93 -11.50 12.14 12.87
CA LYS A 93 -11.30 10.70 13.11
C LYS A 93 -9.91 10.23 12.68
N LEU A 94 -9.45 10.66 11.50
CA LEU A 94 -8.16 10.24 10.95
C LEU A 94 -6.98 10.77 11.78
N THR A 95 -7.02 12.04 12.18
CA THR A 95 -5.97 12.66 13.02
C THR A 95 -5.93 12.01 14.41
N ALA A 96 -7.07 11.69 15.01
CA ALA A 96 -7.13 10.97 16.28
C ALA A 96 -6.54 9.55 16.18
N LEU A 97 -6.87 8.79 15.13
CA LEU A 97 -6.33 7.44 14.92
C LEU A 97 -4.83 7.43 14.67
N ALA A 98 -4.31 8.46 14.01
CA ALA A 98 -2.89 8.60 13.69
C ALA A 98 -2.08 9.28 14.79
N GLU A 99 -2.72 9.82 15.83
CA GLU A 99 -2.09 10.64 16.87
C GLU A 99 -1.28 11.81 16.27
N MET A 100 -1.79 12.37 15.16
CA MET A 100 -1.15 13.49 14.45
C MET A 100 -2.17 14.64 14.30
N PRO A 101 -1.76 15.91 14.53
CA PRO A 101 -2.71 17.01 14.73
C PRO A 101 -3.42 17.49 13.47
N ARG A 102 -2.87 17.19 12.28
CA ARG A 102 -3.41 17.73 11.02
C ARG A 102 -3.28 16.70 9.89
N ALA A 103 -4.12 16.87 8.87
CA ALA A 103 -4.01 16.11 7.63
C ALA A 103 -4.33 16.99 6.41
N TYR A 104 -3.66 16.71 5.30
CA TYR A 104 -4.01 17.17 3.96
C TYR A 104 -4.68 16.00 3.22
N LEU A 105 -5.85 16.22 2.63
CA LEU A 105 -6.60 15.18 1.92
C LEU A 105 -6.36 15.28 0.41
N CYS A 106 -6.26 14.13 -0.27
CA CYS A 106 -6.01 14.02 -1.71
C CYS A 106 -6.67 12.75 -2.28
N ASN A 107 -6.32 12.31 -3.49
CA ASN A 107 -7.06 11.26 -4.20
C ASN A 107 -6.25 9.98 -4.40
N SER A 108 -4.97 10.00 -4.12
CA SER A 108 -4.07 8.86 -4.35
C SER A 108 -2.86 8.87 -3.42
N GLY A 109 -2.17 7.71 -3.34
CA GLY A 109 -0.90 7.61 -2.61
C GLY A 109 0.21 8.46 -3.22
N ALA A 110 0.26 8.59 -4.56
CA ALA A 110 1.24 9.44 -5.20
C ALA A 110 1.04 10.92 -4.85
N GLU A 111 -0.21 11.41 -4.84
CA GLU A 111 -0.51 12.78 -4.37
C GLU A 111 -0.16 12.98 -2.89
N ALA A 112 -0.42 11.99 -2.04
CA ALA A 112 -0.06 12.06 -0.62
C ALA A 112 1.46 12.14 -0.42
N VAL A 113 2.24 11.37 -1.19
CA VAL A 113 3.71 11.43 -1.21
C VAL A 113 4.20 12.77 -1.75
N GLU A 114 3.64 13.27 -2.87
CA GLU A 114 3.98 14.60 -3.41
C GLU A 114 3.74 15.71 -2.38
N ALA A 115 2.63 15.64 -1.64
CA ALA A 115 2.34 16.57 -0.57
C ALA A 115 3.40 16.49 0.54
N ALA A 116 3.76 15.28 1.00
CA ALA A 116 4.78 15.08 2.02
C ALA A 116 6.15 15.64 1.60
N LEU A 117 6.60 15.36 0.36
CA LEU A 117 7.86 15.87 -0.17
C LEU A 117 7.88 17.41 -0.29
N LYS A 118 6.77 17.99 -0.77
CA LYS A 118 6.63 19.45 -0.90
C LYS A 118 6.57 20.13 0.47
N PHE A 119 5.81 19.59 1.41
CA PHE A 119 5.71 20.14 2.77
C PHE A 119 7.04 20.05 3.50
N ALA A 120 7.79 18.98 3.32
CA ALA A 120 9.13 18.85 3.88
C ALA A 120 10.09 19.92 3.35
N ARG A 121 10.11 20.12 2.03
CA ARG A 121 10.92 21.17 1.40
C ARG A 121 10.51 22.56 1.84
N PHE A 122 9.22 22.81 1.93
CA PHE A 122 8.70 24.11 2.39
C PHE A 122 9.04 24.39 3.85
N ALA A 123 8.83 23.41 4.74
CA ALA A 123 9.04 23.58 6.18
C ALA A 123 10.52 23.75 6.55
N THR A 124 11.42 23.08 5.83
CA THR A 124 12.87 23.14 6.12
C THR A 124 13.63 24.19 5.31
N GLY A 125 13.04 24.69 4.23
CA GLY A 125 13.74 25.54 3.24
C GLY A 125 14.83 24.81 2.46
N ARG A 126 14.95 23.49 2.59
CA ARG A 126 15.94 22.62 1.95
C ARG A 126 15.32 21.85 0.79
N THR A 127 16.15 21.31 -0.10
CA THR A 127 15.65 20.60 -1.30
C THR A 127 16.04 19.12 -1.38
N HIS A 128 17.07 18.69 -0.64
CA HIS A 128 17.58 17.32 -0.71
C HIS A 128 16.65 16.35 0.02
N ILE A 129 16.29 15.26 -0.67
CA ILE A 129 15.49 14.16 -0.14
C ILE A 129 16.32 12.88 -0.14
N VAL A 130 16.34 12.17 0.97
CA VAL A 130 16.92 10.83 1.07
C VAL A 130 15.79 9.81 1.05
N ALA A 131 15.86 8.86 0.12
CA ALA A 131 14.98 7.71 0.02
C ALA A 131 15.77 6.42 0.20
N THR A 132 15.10 5.26 0.18
CA THR A 132 15.78 3.99 0.34
C THR A 132 15.84 3.19 -0.97
N MET A 133 16.92 2.47 -1.19
CA MET A 133 17.00 1.46 -2.25
C MET A 133 15.85 0.46 -2.10
N ARG A 134 15.27 0.04 -3.23
CA ARG A 134 14.06 -0.80 -3.34
C ARG A 134 12.78 -0.14 -2.85
N GLY A 135 12.81 1.13 -2.40
CA GLY A 135 11.61 1.87 -2.03
C GLY A 135 10.70 2.17 -3.23
N PHE A 136 9.40 2.16 -3.00
CA PHE A 136 8.38 2.54 -3.98
C PHE A 136 7.42 3.56 -3.39
N HIS A 137 7.41 4.76 -3.95
CA HIS A 137 6.65 5.89 -3.41
C HIS A 137 5.63 6.49 -4.39
N GLY A 138 5.55 5.99 -5.61
CA GLY A 138 4.58 6.43 -6.64
C GLY A 138 5.21 6.62 -8.02
N ARG A 139 4.38 7.11 -8.95
CA ARG A 139 4.71 7.24 -10.38
C ARG A 139 4.62 8.68 -10.91
N THR A 140 4.22 9.66 -10.10
CA THR A 140 4.35 11.09 -10.42
C THR A 140 5.81 11.51 -10.34
N MET A 141 6.21 12.60 -11.01
CA MET A 141 7.63 12.94 -11.17
C MET A 141 8.38 13.08 -9.84
N GLY A 142 7.82 13.70 -8.81
CA GLY A 142 8.44 13.81 -7.49
C GLY A 142 8.47 12.49 -6.73
N ALA A 143 7.35 11.77 -6.68
CA ALA A 143 7.27 10.45 -6.04
C ALA A 143 8.13 9.41 -6.77
N LEU A 144 8.22 9.49 -8.12
CA LEU A 144 9.10 8.65 -8.94
C LEU A 144 10.57 8.93 -8.67
N SER A 145 10.93 10.19 -8.36
CA SER A 145 12.29 10.55 -7.97
C SER A 145 12.72 9.89 -6.66
N ALA A 146 11.79 9.65 -5.72
CA ALA A 146 12.00 8.91 -4.49
C ALA A 146 11.93 7.38 -4.68
N THR A 147 11.26 6.88 -5.72
CA THR A 147 11.18 5.45 -6.06
C THR A 147 12.53 4.95 -6.58
N TRP A 148 12.96 3.75 -6.15
CA TRP A 148 14.30 3.22 -6.48
C TRP A 148 14.41 2.58 -7.86
N GLU A 149 13.45 1.76 -8.27
CA GLU A 149 13.57 0.81 -9.39
C GLU A 149 13.90 1.52 -10.71
N PRO A 150 15.08 1.26 -11.32
CA PRO A 150 15.55 1.94 -12.55
C PRO A 150 14.58 1.84 -13.72
N LYS A 151 13.96 0.67 -13.93
CA LYS A 151 13.00 0.47 -15.04
C LYS A 151 11.80 1.42 -15.01
N TYR A 152 11.48 1.98 -13.83
CA TYR A 152 10.41 2.96 -13.69
C TYR A 152 10.89 4.39 -13.91
N ARG A 153 12.16 4.66 -13.61
CA ARG A 153 12.77 6.00 -13.57
C ARG A 153 13.42 6.39 -14.88
N GLU A 154 14.20 5.50 -15.48
CA GLU A 154 15.02 5.78 -16.67
C GLU A 154 14.23 6.29 -17.87
N PRO A 155 13.03 5.76 -18.21
CA PRO A 155 12.24 6.26 -19.33
C PRO A 155 11.75 7.69 -19.17
N PHE A 156 11.79 8.25 -17.94
CA PHE A 156 11.25 9.58 -17.62
C PHE A 156 12.33 10.57 -17.15
N ALA A 157 13.60 10.25 -17.36
CA ALA A 157 14.69 11.16 -17.03
C ALA A 157 14.69 12.41 -17.94
N PRO A 158 15.06 13.62 -17.44
CA PRO A 158 15.49 13.88 -16.08
C PRO A 158 14.32 13.98 -15.09
N LEU A 159 14.51 13.39 -13.92
CA LEU A 159 13.56 13.46 -12.80
C LEU A 159 13.80 14.73 -11.96
N VAL A 160 13.00 14.93 -10.91
CA VAL A 160 13.21 16.02 -9.96
C VAL A 160 14.58 15.85 -9.28
N PRO A 161 15.46 16.87 -9.29
CA PRO A 161 16.80 16.78 -8.74
C PRO A 161 16.84 16.71 -7.21
N ASN A 162 18.04 16.43 -6.67
CA ASN A 162 18.36 16.41 -5.23
C ASN A 162 17.70 15.24 -4.49
N TYR A 163 17.77 14.04 -5.07
CA TYR A 163 17.41 12.79 -4.41
C TYR A 163 18.62 11.86 -4.28
N THR A 164 18.79 11.26 -3.10
CA THR A 164 19.78 10.22 -2.82
C THR A 164 19.06 8.96 -2.36
N HIS A 165 19.49 7.80 -2.83
CA HIS A 165 18.98 6.51 -2.37
C HIS A 165 20.02 5.79 -1.54
N MET A 166 19.73 5.58 -0.26
CA MET A 166 20.61 4.85 0.67
C MET A 166 20.20 3.38 0.78
N PRO A 167 21.13 2.47 1.09
CA PRO A 167 20.81 1.09 1.45
C PRO A 167 19.78 1.02 2.57
N TYR A 168 18.87 0.06 2.46
CA TYR A 168 17.84 -0.20 3.49
C TYR A 168 18.41 -1.10 4.59
N ASN A 169 18.07 -0.85 5.86
CA ASN A 169 18.63 -1.51 7.05
C ASN A 169 20.16 -1.30 7.22
N ASP A 170 20.69 -0.18 6.73
CA ASP A 170 22.08 0.23 6.92
C ASP A 170 22.14 1.60 7.57
N LEU A 171 22.33 1.63 8.90
CA LEU A 171 22.38 2.86 9.66
C LEU A 171 23.64 3.69 9.36
N ALA A 172 24.78 3.05 9.05
CA ALA A 172 26.00 3.76 8.69
C ALA A 172 25.85 4.51 7.36
N ALA A 173 25.18 3.87 6.39
CA ALA A 173 24.84 4.52 5.14
C ALA A 173 23.84 5.68 5.36
N ALA A 174 22.88 5.53 6.27
CA ALA A 174 21.94 6.59 6.65
C ALA A 174 22.68 7.78 7.28
N GLU A 175 23.64 7.53 8.17
CA GLU A 175 24.46 8.56 8.82
C GLU A 175 25.26 9.38 7.80
N SER A 176 25.74 8.74 6.74
CA SER A 176 26.47 9.40 5.65
C SER A 176 25.56 10.15 4.68
N ALA A 177 24.36 9.65 4.41
CA ALA A 177 23.43 10.21 3.41
C ALA A 177 22.60 11.38 3.96
N ILE A 178 22.24 11.36 5.26
CA ILE A 178 21.44 12.40 5.91
C ILE A 178 22.40 13.50 6.37
N THR A 179 22.25 14.72 5.85
CA THR A 179 23.11 15.85 6.17
C THR A 179 22.28 17.06 6.62
N ASP A 180 22.94 18.16 6.99
CA ASP A 180 22.30 19.45 7.26
C ASP A 180 21.60 20.06 6.04
N GLN A 181 21.83 19.53 4.83
CA GLN A 181 21.14 19.92 3.59
C GLN A 181 19.89 19.06 3.33
N THR A 182 19.66 18.00 4.10
CA THR A 182 18.54 17.09 3.92
C THR A 182 17.24 17.74 4.41
N ALA A 183 16.26 17.85 3.53
CA ALA A 183 14.90 18.30 3.86
C ALA A 183 14.13 17.20 4.58
N ALA A 184 14.18 15.99 4.03
CA ALA A 184 13.51 14.83 4.61
C ALA A 184 14.16 13.50 4.21
N VAL A 185 13.89 12.49 5.03
CA VAL A 185 14.09 11.09 4.71
C VAL A 185 12.72 10.44 4.54
N ILE A 186 12.50 9.70 3.43
CA ILE A 186 11.28 8.92 3.21
C ILE A 186 11.60 7.43 3.23
N VAL A 187 10.87 6.67 4.06
CA VAL A 187 11.02 5.21 4.21
C VAL A 187 9.66 4.51 4.27
N GLU A 188 9.59 3.31 3.74
CA GLU A 188 8.53 2.35 4.05
C GLU A 188 8.96 1.55 5.29
N VAL A 189 8.08 1.30 6.25
CA VAL A 189 8.36 0.43 7.41
C VAL A 189 8.48 -1.04 6.97
N VAL A 190 7.72 -1.43 5.95
CA VAL A 190 7.91 -2.67 5.18
C VAL A 190 7.88 -2.29 3.72
N GLN A 191 8.97 -2.51 3.01
CA GLN A 191 9.05 -2.28 1.56
C GLN A 191 8.16 -3.28 0.82
N GLY A 192 7.01 -2.82 0.32
CA GLY A 192 6.04 -3.71 -0.31
C GLY A 192 6.48 -4.17 -1.70
N GLU A 193 6.69 -3.23 -2.63
CA GLU A 193 7.15 -3.50 -4.01
C GLU A 193 8.60 -3.96 -4.04
N GLY A 194 9.41 -3.55 -3.07
CA GLY A 194 10.81 -3.95 -2.89
C GLY A 194 11.02 -5.39 -2.43
N GLY A 195 9.96 -6.20 -2.30
CA GLY A 195 10.04 -7.62 -2.00
C GLY A 195 9.55 -8.01 -0.60
N VAL A 196 8.60 -7.28 -0.04
CA VAL A 196 8.07 -7.51 1.32
C VAL A 196 9.20 -7.57 2.35
N ARG A 197 9.94 -6.47 2.48
CA ARG A 197 11.11 -6.40 3.37
C ARG A 197 10.80 -5.54 4.59
N PRO A 198 10.60 -6.15 5.78
CA PRO A 198 10.49 -5.39 7.02
C PRO A 198 11.80 -4.67 7.36
N ALA A 199 11.68 -3.46 7.89
CA ALA A 199 12.82 -2.77 8.48
C ALA A 199 13.20 -3.34 9.84
N GLU A 200 14.46 -3.21 10.18
CA GLU A 200 14.95 -3.41 11.53
C GLU A 200 14.57 -2.22 12.41
N GLY A 201 14.09 -2.49 13.63
CA GLY A 201 13.62 -1.42 14.52
C GLY A 201 14.72 -0.43 14.91
N ASP A 202 15.95 -0.91 15.14
CA ASP A 202 17.08 -0.04 15.49
C ASP A 202 17.48 0.86 14.33
N TYR A 203 17.41 0.36 13.08
CA TYR A 203 17.63 1.16 11.88
C TYR A 203 16.62 2.32 11.80
N LEU A 204 15.32 2.02 11.92
CA LEU A 204 14.29 3.06 11.82
C LEU A 204 14.40 4.10 12.93
N ARG A 205 14.65 3.67 14.17
CA ARG A 205 14.87 4.57 15.30
C ARG A 205 16.11 5.44 15.11
N GLY A 206 17.19 4.85 14.59
CA GLY A 206 18.42 5.56 14.25
C GLY A 206 18.20 6.60 13.15
N VAL A 207 17.52 6.26 12.08
CA VAL A 207 17.17 7.20 10.99
C VAL A 207 16.33 8.36 11.53
N GLN A 208 15.31 8.08 12.36
CA GLN A 208 14.51 9.13 12.98
C GLN A 208 15.34 10.04 13.89
N ALA A 209 16.27 9.48 14.66
CA ALA A 209 17.18 10.25 15.53
C ALA A 209 18.09 11.16 14.70
N LEU A 210 18.69 10.64 13.62
CA LEU A 210 19.50 11.43 12.68
C LEU A 210 18.71 12.57 12.04
N CYS A 211 17.46 12.31 11.64
CA CYS A 211 16.60 13.37 11.12
C CYS A 211 16.39 14.50 12.15
N ARG A 212 16.12 14.13 13.41
CA ARG A 212 15.95 15.12 14.51
C ARG A 212 17.21 15.91 14.76
N GLU A 213 18.36 15.25 14.83
CA GLU A 213 19.67 15.86 15.08
C GLU A 213 20.04 16.87 13.98
N ARG A 214 19.82 16.50 12.71
CA ARG A 214 20.22 17.29 11.54
C ARG A 214 19.13 18.24 11.03
N GLY A 215 17.99 18.32 11.72
CA GLY A 215 16.87 19.19 11.37
C GLY A 215 16.14 18.78 10.09
N ALA A 216 16.28 17.52 9.67
CA ALA A 216 15.49 16.92 8.59
C ALA A 216 14.13 16.44 9.12
N LEU A 217 13.16 16.26 8.23
CA LEU A 217 11.88 15.64 8.57
C LEU A 217 11.90 14.13 8.27
N PHE A 218 11.25 13.36 9.12
CA PHE A 218 11.12 11.92 8.98
C PHE A 218 9.75 11.57 8.40
N ILE A 219 9.72 10.95 7.21
CA ILE A 219 8.49 10.55 6.49
C ILE A 219 8.40 9.04 6.53
N THR A 220 7.34 8.49 7.13
CA THR A 220 6.97 7.07 6.97
C THR A 220 5.90 6.95 5.90
N ASP A 221 6.22 6.29 4.79
CA ASP A 221 5.25 5.97 3.75
C ASP A 221 4.38 4.79 4.20
N GLU A 222 3.17 5.09 4.63
CA GLU A 222 2.17 4.13 5.10
C GLU A 222 1.09 3.83 4.04
N VAL A 223 1.34 4.17 2.78
CA VAL A 223 0.38 3.94 1.69
C VAL A 223 0.01 2.46 1.56
N GLN A 224 0.97 1.55 1.75
CA GLN A 224 0.70 0.11 1.69
C GLN A 224 0.64 -0.55 3.07
N THR A 225 1.36 -0.04 4.05
CA THR A 225 1.52 -0.63 5.39
C THR A 225 0.45 -0.22 6.38
N GLY A 226 -0.22 0.91 6.14
CA GLY A 226 -1.23 1.46 7.02
C GLY A 226 -2.56 0.69 7.04
N PHE A 227 -3.43 1.15 7.90
CA PHE A 227 -4.81 0.66 8.04
C PHE A 227 -4.90 -0.83 8.36
N GLY A 228 -4.13 -1.27 9.35
CA GLY A 228 -4.21 -2.62 9.90
C GLY A 228 -3.36 -3.66 9.18
N ARG A 229 -2.83 -3.39 7.98
CA ARG A 229 -2.15 -4.35 7.12
C ARG A 229 -1.05 -5.15 7.83
N THR A 230 -0.25 -4.47 8.66
CA THR A 230 0.90 -5.08 9.34
C THR A 230 0.61 -5.60 10.74
N GLY A 231 -0.64 -5.52 11.21
CA GLY A 231 -1.02 -5.94 12.57
C GLY A 231 -1.09 -4.79 13.59
N ARG A 232 -0.87 -3.56 13.15
CA ARG A 232 -1.14 -2.31 13.86
C ARG A 232 -1.89 -1.36 12.92
N MET A 233 -2.58 -0.35 13.46
CA MET A 233 -3.28 0.62 12.62
C MET A 233 -2.32 1.27 11.61
N PHE A 234 -1.13 1.66 12.06
CA PHE A 234 -0.01 2.11 11.23
C PHE A 234 1.27 1.36 11.60
N ALA A 235 2.07 1.03 10.59
CA ALA A 235 3.25 0.18 10.79
C ALA A 235 4.35 0.83 11.66
N HIS A 236 4.49 2.15 11.63
CA HIS A 236 5.44 2.88 12.47
C HIS A 236 5.22 2.60 13.97
N GLN A 237 4.00 2.25 14.39
CA GLN A 237 3.64 1.94 15.77
C GLN A 237 4.33 0.66 16.30
N HIS A 238 4.77 -0.26 15.43
CA HIS A 238 5.54 -1.45 15.84
C HIS A 238 6.87 -1.08 16.50
N TYR A 239 7.43 0.06 16.13
CA TYR A 239 8.78 0.47 16.53
C TYR A 239 8.80 1.73 17.40
N GLY A 240 7.62 2.24 17.79
CA GLY A 240 7.49 3.45 18.61
C GLY A 240 7.99 4.70 17.90
N LEU A 241 7.85 4.77 16.58
CA LEU A 241 8.27 5.92 15.78
C LEU A 241 7.25 7.06 15.85
N SER A 242 7.73 8.28 15.65
CA SER A 242 6.91 9.49 15.58
C SER A 242 7.25 10.22 14.27
N PRO A 243 6.61 9.87 13.16
CA PRO A 243 6.86 10.50 11.87
C PRO A 243 6.44 11.98 11.88
N ASP A 244 7.14 12.79 11.09
CA ASP A 244 6.79 14.19 10.89
C ASP A 244 5.71 14.34 9.81
N LEU A 245 5.79 13.51 8.79
CA LEU A 245 4.83 13.39 7.69
C LEU A 245 4.54 11.92 7.43
N MET A 246 3.27 11.60 7.19
CA MET A 246 2.85 10.22 6.94
C MET A 246 1.84 10.19 5.79
N PRO A 247 2.28 9.93 4.55
CA PRO A 247 1.38 9.67 3.44
C PRO A 247 0.66 8.33 3.63
N VAL A 248 -0.66 8.35 3.40
CA VAL A 248 -1.58 7.20 3.47
C VAL A 248 -2.54 7.21 2.30
N ALA A 249 -2.97 6.05 1.83
CA ALA A 249 -3.97 5.89 0.77
C ALA A 249 -4.53 4.47 0.74
N LYS A 250 -4.70 3.89 -0.46
CA LYS A 250 -5.16 2.50 -0.68
C LYS A 250 -6.41 2.17 0.14
N SER A 251 -6.23 1.59 1.32
CA SER A 251 -7.35 1.10 2.14
C SER A 251 -8.13 2.18 2.90
N ILE A 252 -7.66 3.42 2.91
CA ILE A 252 -8.29 4.52 3.68
C ILE A 252 -9.79 4.66 3.45
N ALA A 253 -10.25 4.43 2.20
CA ALA A 253 -11.66 4.57 1.81
C ALA A 253 -12.27 3.26 1.29
N GLY A 254 -11.77 2.09 1.76
CA GLY A 254 -12.35 0.79 1.47
C GLY A 254 -12.37 0.40 -0.01
N GLY A 255 -11.37 0.84 -0.78
CA GLY A 255 -11.23 0.58 -2.21
C GLY A 255 -11.62 1.75 -3.12
N MET A 256 -12.25 2.82 -2.58
CA MET A 256 -12.47 4.05 -3.33
C MET A 256 -11.17 4.88 -3.41
N PRO A 257 -10.83 5.52 -4.57
CA PRO A 257 -9.67 6.38 -4.69
C PRO A 257 -9.67 7.51 -3.66
N PHE A 258 -8.73 7.50 -2.75
CA PHE A 258 -8.56 8.51 -1.70
C PHE A 258 -7.15 8.44 -1.11
N GLY A 259 -6.65 9.54 -0.58
CA GLY A 259 -5.37 9.61 0.09
C GLY A 259 -5.31 10.77 1.07
N ALA A 260 -4.31 10.74 1.94
CA ALA A 260 -4.02 11.84 2.84
C ALA A 260 -2.53 11.89 3.17
N CYS A 261 -2.05 13.06 3.56
CA CYS A 261 -0.77 13.25 4.22
C CYS A 261 -1.02 13.75 5.64
N LEU A 262 -0.73 12.94 6.65
CA LEU A 262 -0.77 13.31 8.06
C LEU A 262 0.45 14.18 8.37
N ILE A 263 0.29 15.18 9.26
CA ILE A 263 1.25 16.26 9.45
C ILE A 263 1.45 16.50 10.94
N SER A 264 2.69 16.35 11.44
CA SER A 264 3.04 16.60 12.84
C SER A 264 3.24 18.10 13.14
N GLU A 265 3.36 18.43 14.40
CA GLU A 265 3.69 19.79 14.86
C GLU A 265 5.06 20.28 14.35
N ARG A 266 6.04 19.37 14.16
CA ARG A 266 7.40 19.73 13.70
C ARG A 266 7.42 20.33 12.29
N VAL A 267 6.43 20.05 11.47
CA VAL A 267 6.30 20.67 10.13
C VAL A 267 5.98 22.16 10.20
N GLY A 268 5.51 22.63 11.36
CA GLY A 268 5.15 24.02 11.54
C GLY A 268 3.89 24.41 10.75
N LYS A 269 3.70 25.72 10.56
CA LYS A 269 2.53 26.26 9.88
C LYS A 269 2.77 26.28 8.37
N LEU A 270 1.90 25.60 7.63
CA LEU A 270 1.81 25.69 6.18
C LEU A 270 1.01 26.94 5.79
N GLN A 271 1.38 27.55 4.66
CA GLN A 271 0.70 28.75 4.16
C GLN A 271 -0.46 28.37 3.24
N PRO A 272 -1.55 29.16 3.23
CA PRO A 272 -2.62 28.97 2.24
C PRO A 272 -2.09 28.99 0.80
N ALA A 273 -2.70 28.17 -0.06
CA ALA A 273 -2.44 28.09 -1.51
C ALA A 273 -1.03 27.59 -1.92
N ILE A 274 -0.18 27.10 -1.02
CA ILE A 274 1.12 26.49 -1.41
C ILE A 274 0.97 25.12 -2.08
N HIS A 275 -0.17 24.45 -1.85
CA HIS A 275 -0.52 23.17 -2.43
C HIS A 275 -2.03 23.00 -2.45
N GLY A 276 -2.55 22.14 -3.34
CA GLY A 276 -3.98 21.90 -3.45
C GLY A 276 -4.30 20.82 -4.48
N THR A 277 -5.54 20.36 -4.45
CA THR A 277 -6.13 19.42 -5.38
C THR A 277 -7.63 19.67 -5.51
N THR A 278 -8.19 19.51 -6.71
CA THR A 278 -9.61 19.80 -6.96
C THR A 278 -10.54 18.86 -6.18
N PHE A 279 -10.21 17.57 -6.12
CA PHE A 279 -11.07 16.55 -5.54
C PHE A 279 -10.62 16.03 -4.17
N GLY A 280 -9.50 16.50 -3.63
CA GLY A 280 -9.05 16.10 -2.31
C GLY A 280 -10.08 16.46 -1.24
N GLY A 281 -10.40 15.52 -0.36
CA GLY A 281 -11.41 15.72 0.68
C GLY A 281 -12.83 15.87 0.14
N ASN A 282 -13.14 15.29 -1.04
CA ASN A 282 -14.51 15.29 -1.57
C ASN A 282 -15.47 14.56 -0.62
N PRO A 283 -16.73 15.03 -0.47
CA PRO A 283 -17.68 14.45 0.47
C PRO A 283 -17.95 12.96 0.28
N LEU A 284 -18.00 12.49 -0.98
CA LEU A 284 -18.25 11.08 -1.28
C LEU A 284 -17.11 10.19 -0.78
N GLY A 285 -15.85 10.58 -1.08
CA GLY A 285 -14.67 9.89 -0.59
C GLY A 285 -14.53 9.95 0.93
N CYS A 286 -14.88 11.09 1.54
CA CYS A 286 -14.88 11.26 3.01
C CYS A 286 -15.89 10.33 3.67
N ALA A 287 -17.10 10.20 3.15
CA ALA A 287 -18.13 9.30 3.67
C ALA A 287 -17.69 7.83 3.57
N ALA A 288 -17.11 7.44 2.43
CA ALA A 288 -16.54 6.10 2.26
C ALA A 288 -15.40 5.82 3.26
N ALA A 289 -14.49 6.80 3.44
CA ALA A 289 -13.37 6.68 4.38
C ALA A 289 -13.85 6.60 5.84
N LEU A 290 -14.82 7.39 6.24
CA LEU A 290 -15.42 7.32 7.58
C LEU A 290 -16.01 5.94 7.88
N ALA A 291 -16.73 5.35 6.92
CA ALA A 291 -17.28 4.01 7.04
C ALA A 291 -16.18 2.95 7.09
N ALA A 292 -15.16 3.06 6.23
CA ALA A 292 -14.04 2.13 6.21
C ALA A 292 -13.23 2.14 7.51
N LEU A 293 -12.92 3.33 8.04
CA LEU A 293 -12.22 3.49 9.32
C LEU A 293 -13.06 2.96 10.50
N ALA A 294 -14.41 3.10 10.44
CA ALA A 294 -15.28 2.52 11.44
C ALA A 294 -15.16 0.99 11.46
N VAL A 295 -15.25 0.33 10.28
CA VAL A 295 -15.11 -1.12 10.16
C VAL A 295 -13.76 -1.59 10.69
N MET A 296 -12.65 -0.93 10.31
CA MET A 296 -11.30 -1.31 10.72
C MET A 296 -11.14 -1.33 12.25
N VAL A 297 -11.75 -0.36 12.94
CA VAL A 297 -11.69 -0.25 14.40
C VAL A 297 -12.67 -1.21 15.09
N GLU A 298 -13.94 -1.23 14.65
CA GLU A 298 -14.99 -2.03 15.27
C GLU A 298 -14.76 -3.53 15.17
N GLU A 299 -14.14 -3.98 14.07
CA GLU A 299 -13.83 -5.41 13.82
C GLU A 299 -12.39 -5.79 14.19
N ASP A 300 -11.65 -4.87 14.81
CA ASP A 300 -10.22 -5.05 15.16
C ASP A 300 -9.41 -5.71 14.04
N LEU A 301 -9.51 -5.15 12.83
CA LEU A 301 -8.82 -5.74 11.67
C LEU A 301 -7.30 -5.74 11.81
N ALA A 302 -6.73 -4.84 12.61
CA ALA A 302 -5.31 -4.84 12.91
C ALA A 302 -4.91 -6.04 13.77
N GLY A 303 -5.60 -6.30 14.89
CA GLY A 303 -5.36 -7.48 15.72
C GLY A 303 -5.59 -8.78 14.95
N ARG A 304 -6.63 -8.82 14.11
CA ARG A 304 -6.89 -9.93 13.20
C ARG A 304 -5.74 -10.17 12.22
N ALA A 305 -5.20 -9.12 11.60
CA ALA A 305 -4.05 -9.23 10.69
C ALA A 305 -2.78 -9.71 11.41
N ALA A 306 -2.57 -9.30 12.66
CA ALA A 306 -1.46 -9.81 13.47
C ALA A 306 -1.59 -11.31 13.72
N ALA A 307 -2.75 -11.79 14.16
CA ALA A 307 -3.02 -13.19 14.44
C ALA A 307 -2.89 -14.07 13.19
N LEU A 308 -3.51 -13.67 12.07
CA LEU A 308 -3.47 -14.40 10.79
C LEU A 308 -2.09 -14.36 10.14
N GLY A 309 -1.33 -13.28 10.33
CA GLY A 309 0.07 -13.19 9.90
C GLY A 309 0.97 -14.16 10.67
N GLY A 310 0.75 -14.30 12.00
CA GLY A 310 1.39 -15.31 12.83
C GLY A 310 1.08 -16.72 12.35
N PHE A 311 -0.19 -17.01 12.09
CA PHE A 311 -0.62 -18.30 11.52
C PHE A 311 0.08 -18.61 10.18
N LEU A 312 0.15 -17.64 9.24
CA LEU A 312 0.86 -17.85 7.97
C LEU A 312 2.36 -18.09 8.17
N MET A 313 2.98 -17.41 9.12
CA MET A 313 4.41 -17.60 9.41
C MET A 313 4.66 -18.98 10.03
N GLU A 314 3.80 -19.45 10.92
CA GLU A 314 3.85 -20.81 11.48
C GLU A 314 3.67 -21.86 10.38
N ARG A 315 2.72 -21.64 9.47
CA ARG A 315 2.32 -22.60 8.43
C ARG A 315 3.28 -22.69 7.24
N LEU A 316 3.94 -21.58 6.88
CA LEU A 316 4.78 -21.46 5.68
C LEU A 316 6.24 -21.09 5.97
N GLY A 317 6.59 -20.80 7.22
CA GLY A 317 7.94 -20.32 7.57
C GLY A 317 9.05 -21.36 7.33
N ASP A 318 8.71 -22.66 7.30
CA ASP A 318 9.62 -23.76 7.04
C ASP A 318 9.80 -24.11 5.54
N LEU A 319 9.10 -23.40 4.63
CA LEU A 319 9.23 -23.63 3.19
C LEU A 319 10.68 -23.58 2.68
N PRO A 320 11.59 -22.72 3.17
CA PRO A 320 13.00 -22.74 2.74
C PRO A 320 13.74 -24.05 3.05
N GLN A 321 13.32 -24.79 4.06
CA GLN A 321 13.85 -26.10 4.43
C GLN A 321 13.22 -27.21 3.60
N ARG A 322 11.91 -27.19 3.43
CA ARG A 322 11.12 -28.21 2.70
C ARG A 322 11.29 -28.14 1.19
N PHE A 323 11.37 -26.92 0.65
CA PHE A 323 11.48 -26.64 -0.80
C PHE A 323 12.77 -25.87 -1.11
N ARG A 324 13.89 -26.38 -0.64
CA ARG A 324 15.19 -25.70 -0.66
C ARG A 324 15.66 -25.29 -2.06
N ALA A 325 15.29 -26.04 -3.10
CA ALA A 325 15.64 -25.71 -4.48
C ALA A 325 14.85 -24.49 -5.01
N GLN A 326 13.64 -24.26 -4.52
CA GLN A 326 12.72 -23.26 -5.05
C GLN A 326 12.60 -22.02 -4.16
N VAL A 327 12.60 -22.19 -2.83
CA VAL A 327 12.36 -21.12 -1.85
C VAL A 327 13.67 -20.71 -1.18
N ARG A 328 13.88 -19.38 -1.11
CA ARG A 328 15.02 -18.78 -0.42
C ARG A 328 14.67 -18.34 0.99
N GLU A 329 13.55 -17.63 1.14
CA GLU A 329 13.16 -16.98 2.39
C GLU A 329 11.64 -16.77 2.44
N VAL A 330 11.08 -16.83 3.65
CA VAL A 330 9.71 -16.40 3.96
C VAL A 330 9.80 -15.28 4.97
N ARG A 331 9.06 -14.19 4.73
CA ARG A 331 9.06 -13.00 5.59
C ARG A 331 7.77 -12.21 5.48
N GLY A 332 7.49 -11.36 6.46
CA GLY A 332 6.31 -10.52 6.45
C GLY A 332 6.06 -9.87 7.80
N LEU A 333 5.02 -9.04 7.84
CA LEU A 333 4.51 -8.43 9.05
C LEU A 333 2.98 -8.30 8.91
N GLY A 334 2.23 -8.95 9.81
CA GLY A 334 0.80 -9.11 9.66
C GLY A 334 0.44 -9.83 8.35
N LEU A 335 -0.52 -9.29 7.59
CA LEU A 335 -0.93 -9.83 6.29
C LEU A 335 -0.27 -9.11 5.09
N LEU A 336 0.90 -8.55 5.29
CA LEU A 336 1.85 -8.19 4.23
C LEU A 336 2.93 -9.28 4.22
N PHE A 337 2.77 -10.29 3.36
CA PHE A 337 3.50 -11.54 3.42
C PHE A 337 4.23 -11.83 2.09
N GLY A 338 5.46 -12.30 2.15
CA GLY A 338 6.31 -12.54 0.99
C GLY A 338 7.09 -13.85 1.08
N ILE A 339 7.12 -14.57 -0.04
CA ILE A 339 7.95 -15.78 -0.24
C ILE A 339 8.94 -15.47 -1.35
N GLU A 340 10.21 -15.35 -1.00
CA GLU A 340 11.28 -15.13 -1.98
C GLU A 340 11.71 -16.46 -2.60
N LEU A 341 11.65 -16.51 -3.92
CA LEU A 341 11.99 -17.67 -4.72
C LEU A 341 13.43 -17.57 -5.22
N ARG A 342 14.04 -18.71 -5.57
CA ARG A 342 15.32 -18.77 -6.28
C ARG A 342 15.15 -18.54 -7.79
N GLY A 343 13.97 -18.85 -8.31
CA GLY A 343 13.56 -18.64 -9.69
C GLY A 343 12.60 -17.47 -9.88
N LYS A 344 12.04 -17.35 -11.08
CA LYS A 344 11.03 -16.35 -11.42
C LYS A 344 9.68 -16.67 -10.77
N VAL A 345 8.98 -15.67 -10.28
CA VAL A 345 7.66 -15.83 -9.63
C VAL A 345 6.51 -16.07 -10.63
N ALA A 346 6.66 -15.68 -11.89
CA ALA A 346 5.56 -15.74 -12.87
C ALA A 346 4.96 -17.14 -13.07
N PRO A 347 5.73 -18.25 -13.18
CA PRO A 347 5.16 -19.58 -13.24
C PRO A 347 4.33 -19.96 -12.01
N VAL A 348 4.81 -19.59 -10.80
CA VAL A 348 4.11 -19.85 -9.53
C VAL A 348 2.78 -19.11 -9.49
N LEU A 349 2.74 -17.83 -9.92
CA LEU A 349 1.51 -17.04 -9.99
C LEU A 349 0.49 -17.64 -10.94
N LYS A 350 0.92 -18.18 -12.09
CA LYS A 350 0.05 -18.85 -13.04
C LYS A 350 -0.53 -20.16 -12.47
N ALA A 351 0.31 -20.96 -11.82
CA ALA A 351 -0.10 -22.21 -11.18
C ALA A 351 -1.07 -21.97 -10.01
N LEU A 352 -0.84 -20.94 -9.17
CA LEU A 352 -1.77 -20.56 -8.12
C LEU A 352 -3.12 -20.11 -8.65
N GLN A 353 -3.14 -19.33 -9.73
CA GLN A 353 -4.38 -18.92 -10.39
C GLN A 353 -5.20 -20.12 -10.85
N SER A 354 -4.59 -21.16 -11.43
CA SER A 354 -5.31 -22.39 -11.81
C SER A 354 -5.82 -23.21 -10.62
N LYS A 355 -5.27 -22.95 -9.41
CA LYS A 355 -5.75 -23.54 -8.14
C LYS A 355 -6.73 -22.60 -7.39
N GLY A 356 -7.23 -21.55 -8.04
CA GLY A 356 -8.22 -20.63 -7.44
C GLY A 356 -7.63 -19.61 -6.47
N VAL A 357 -6.33 -19.33 -6.51
CA VAL A 357 -5.67 -18.32 -5.66
C VAL A 357 -5.05 -17.25 -6.53
N LEU A 358 -5.42 -15.98 -6.28
CA LEU A 358 -4.80 -14.82 -6.93
C LEU A 358 -3.78 -14.18 -5.99
N ALA A 359 -2.55 -13.99 -6.47
CA ALA A 359 -1.46 -13.37 -5.73
C ALA A 359 -0.65 -12.40 -6.61
N LEU A 360 0.29 -11.65 -6.05
CA LEU A 360 1.08 -10.61 -6.71
C LEU A 360 2.57 -10.96 -6.76
N PRO A 361 3.30 -10.45 -7.77
CA PRO A 361 4.75 -10.36 -7.68
C PRO A 361 5.18 -9.16 -6.82
N ALA A 362 6.34 -9.27 -6.16
CA ALA A 362 7.13 -8.12 -5.75
C ALA A 362 8.53 -8.28 -6.32
N GLY A 363 8.84 -7.49 -7.35
CA GLY A 363 10.00 -7.73 -8.21
C GLY A 363 9.84 -9.00 -9.07
N LEU A 364 10.97 -9.65 -9.40
CA LEU A 364 11.01 -10.79 -10.32
C LEU A 364 10.81 -12.15 -9.64
N ASN A 365 11.09 -12.24 -8.34
CA ASN A 365 11.25 -13.51 -7.63
C ASN A 365 10.52 -13.58 -6.28
N VAL A 366 9.69 -12.62 -5.92
CA VAL A 366 8.92 -12.69 -4.66
C VAL A 366 7.44 -12.89 -4.96
N LEU A 367 6.87 -13.97 -4.41
CA LEU A 367 5.44 -14.17 -4.31
C LEU A 367 4.92 -13.34 -3.13
N ARG A 368 4.09 -12.34 -3.41
CA ARG A 368 3.51 -11.44 -2.41
C ARG A 368 2.04 -11.75 -2.20
N LEU A 369 1.65 -11.86 -0.94
CA LEU A 369 0.26 -12.02 -0.50
C LEU A 369 -0.20 -10.76 0.23
N LEU A 370 -1.31 -10.19 -0.22
CA LEU A 370 -1.99 -9.03 0.34
C LEU A 370 -3.51 -9.30 0.48
N PRO A 371 -3.92 -10.40 1.14
CA PRO A 371 -5.34 -10.72 1.24
C PRO A 371 -6.08 -9.59 1.98
N PRO A 372 -7.39 -9.39 1.73
CA PRO A 372 -8.22 -8.59 2.62
C PRO A 372 -8.10 -9.07 4.08
N LEU A 373 -8.12 -8.14 5.05
CA LEU A 373 -7.94 -8.49 6.47
C LEU A 373 -9.13 -9.25 7.05
N VAL A 374 -10.25 -9.22 6.34
CA VAL A 374 -11.45 -9.99 6.64
C VAL A 374 -11.37 -11.45 6.23
N ILE A 375 -10.30 -11.89 5.57
CA ILE A 375 -10.08 -13.27 5.16
C ILE A 375 -10.20 -14.25 6.35
N GLY A 376 -10.76 -15.44 6.09
CA GLY A 376 -10.84 -16.51 7.09
C GLY A 376 -9.52 -17.28 7.22
N GLN A 377 -9.26 -17.84 8.42
CA GLN A 377 -8.11 -18.73 8.61
C GLN A 377 -8.20 -19.98 7.72
N ALA A 378 -9.41 -20.50 7.50
CA ALA A 378 -9.64 -21.63 6.60
C ALA A 378 -9.28 -21.32 5.14
N ASP A 379 -9.51 -20.07 4.70
CA ASP A 379 -9.11 -19.63 3.36
C ASP A 379 -7.58 -19.51 3.27
N LEU A 380 -6.93 -19.01 4.31
CA LEU A 380 -5.47 -18.94 4.36
C LEU A 380 -4.83 -20.33 4.39
N GLU A 381 -5.45 -21.32 5.03
CA GLU A 381 -5.01 -22.72 4.96
C GLU A 381 -5.12 -23.27 3.53
N GLN A 382 -6.20 -22.95 2.80
CA GLN A 382 -6.32 -23.31 1.38
C GLN A 382 -5.23 -22.63 0.54
N VAL A 383 -4.94 -21.35 0.80
CA VAL A 383 -3.83 -20.62 0.14
C VAL A 383 -2.49 -21.30 0.41
N ALA A 384 -2.21 -21.63 1.67
CA ALA A 384 -0.98 -22.31 2.07
C ALA A 384 -0.84 -23.68 1.39
N SER A 385 -1.91 -24.48 1.40
CA SER A 385 -1.95 -25.79 0.74
C SER A 385 -1.76 -25.67 -0.79
N ALA A 386 -2.35 -24.65 -1.43
CA ALA A 386 -2.15 -24.39 -2.85
C ALA A 386 -0.69 -24.03 -3.18
N ILE A 387 -0.04 -23.22 -2.33
CA ILE A 387 1.37 -22.85 -2.49
C ILE A 387 2.27 -24.10 -2.38
N GLU A 388 2.04 -24.96 -1.40
CA GLU A 388 2.79 -26.19 -1.22
C GLU A 388 2.61 -27.17 -2.39
N ALA A 389 1.37 -27.32 -2.86
CA ALA A 389 1.08 -28.16 -4.02
C ALA A 389 1.81 -27.66 -5.28
N VAL A 390 1.84 -26.34 -5.52
CA VAL A 390 2.60 -25.75 -6.64
C VAL A 390 4.09 -26.06 -6.54
N PHE A 391 4.70 -25.93 -5.36
CA PHE A 391 6.13 -26.20 -5.19
C PHE A 391 6.43 -27.71 -5.32
N THR A 392 5.55 -28.60 -4.86
CA THR A 392 5.69 -30.05 -5.04
C THR A 392 5.65 -30.41 -6.53
N GLU A 393 4.63 -29.96 -7.26
CA GLU A 393 4.48 -30.21 -8.71
C GLU A 393 5.64 -29.66 -9.53
N MET A 394 6.19 -28.50 -9.16
CA MET A 394 7.36 -27.92 -9.83
C MET A 394 8.66 -28.67 -9.53
N GLY A 395 8.81 -29.25 -8.32
CA GLY A 395 9.96 -30.07 -7.95
C GLY A 395 9.98 -31.46 -8.58
N GLU A 396 8.81 -32.00 -8.94
CA GLU A 396 8.70 -33.29 -9.66
C GLU A 396 8.95 -33.14 -11.17
N ALA A 397 8.88 -31.91 -11.70
CA ALA A 397 9.07 -31.63 -13.13
C ALA A 397 10.55 -31.32 -13.49
N GLU A 398 11.43 -31.13 -12.51
CA GLU A 398 12.89 -30.96 -12.67
C GLU A 398 13.62 -32.32 -12.54
#